data_3d13559a9021f13660b4c118a687e8c0
#
_entry.id   3d13559a9021f13660b4c118a687e8c0
#
_cell.length_a   1.000
_cell.length_b   1.000
_cell.length_c   1.000
_cell.angle_alpha   90.00
_cell.angle_beta   90.00
_cell.angle_gamma   90.00
#
_symmetry.space_group_name_H-M   'P 1'
#
loop_
_entity.id
_entity.type
_entity.pdbx_description
1 polymer ?
#
loop_
_entity_poly.entity_id
_entity_poly.type
_entity_poly.pdbx_seq_one_letter_code
_entity_poly.pdbx_strand_id
1 'polypeptide(L)'
;MRYSPWQWIPSLFAAEGIPAAIVTYVAVLMFLQIDVKPAMATCYCGLLFLPWVLKSFLRSYVRRLGLFRRQLQWLELTMVAVLMLLAFVFPRYTLRSLWLFIGLFALSFLTAWHELAARMYYERMLRPRVQRLFNGPKIVATQSAVVLTYGLLIMFVGALQVIYRRIPRSWTEGCYLVAGIMLLFALRHLFVLHRTMVNDDRRRGSAIEAVRDEIRVIDRIRQKPHWFLVSFSLAMLLLPQSLMFYSRVLFLMAPTTEGGLGCTLIDVGFAQGTVGVIAFSAGLLLGRQLLRWVDVTHVFWLLAVSLGLSPLAYLLMSWEPPSSLLMLCVATFQAQFFFGFGLNLAHPFVHYISGERYRNTINHLYIPLISFAMLPAMAISGWFVMKLGFRNFFLVDVLMAPLAWLFVRLSRCRFMLS
;
A
#
# COMPACT_ATOMS: atom_id res chain seq x y z
N MET A 1 31.28 0.36 -13.44
CA MET A 1 29.95 -0.30 -13.52
C MET A 1 29.70 -0.65 -14.99
N ARG A 2 29.45 -1.91 -15.33
CA ARG A 2 29.18 -2.35 -16.72
C ARG A 2 27.84 -1.88 -17.27
N TYR A 3 26.88 -1.49 -16.40
CA TYR A 3 25.54 -1.04 -16.79
C TYR A 3 25.14 0.22 -16.03
N SER A 4 24.45 1.12 -16.72
CA SER A 4 23.91 2.35 -16.15
C SER A 4 22.83 2.03 -15.10
N PRO A 5 22.72 2.80 -13.99
CA PRO A 5 21.63 2.67 -13.04
C PRO A 5 20.24 2.72 -13.68
N TRP A 6 20.06 3.45 -14.78
CA TRP A 6 18.81 3.51 -15.55
C TRP A 6 18.34 2.16 -16.11
N GLN A 7 19.25 1.22 -16.31
CA GLN A 7 18.92 -0.08 -16.88
C GLN A 7 18.26 -1.04 -15.90
N TRP A 8 18.49 -0.86 -14.60
CA TRP A 8 17.98 -1.80 -13.60
C TRP A 8 17.05 -1.18 -12.54
N ILE A 9 17.21 0.13 -12.20
CA ILE A 9 16.40 0.76 -11.16
C ILE A 9 14.91 0.81 -11.54
N PRO A 10 14.52 1.33 -12.72
CA PRO A 10 13.10 1.38 -13.07
C PRO A 10 12.44 -0.01 -13.09
N SER A 11 13.10 -1.01 -13.68
CA SER A 11 12.55 -2.36 -13.76
C SER A 11 12.46 -3.04 -12.39
N LEU A 12 13.46 -2.85 -11.51
CA LEU A 12 13.45 -3.43 -10.17
C LEU A 12 12.29 -2.90 -9.32
N PHE A 13 12.07 -1.58 -9.35
CA PHE A 13 10.99 -0.96 -8.59
C PHE A 13 9.60 -1.11 -9.25
N ALA A 14 9.54 -1.31 -10.56
CA ALA A 14 8.32 -1.75 -11.22
C ALA A 14 7.94 -3.18 -10.84
N ALA A 15 8.92 -4.11 -10.82
CA ALA A 15 8.71 -5.48 -10.37
C ALA A 15 8.29 -5.58 -8.89
N GLU A 16 8.69 -4.60 -8.04
CA GLU A 16 8.19 -4.46 -6.67
C GLU A 16 6.74 -3.96 -6.64
N GLY A 17 6.40 -2.98 -7.48
CA GLY A 17 5.09 -2.32 -7.48
C GLY A 17 3.95 -3.21 -7.95
N ILE A 18 4.17 -4.13 -8.89
CA ILE A 18 3.14 -5.01 -9.43
C ILE A 18 2.51 -5.92 -8.35
N PRO A 19 3.26 -6.80 -7.67
CA PRO A 19 2.67 -7.67 -6.65
C PRO A 19 2.16 -6.89 -5.44
N ALA A 20 2.79 -5.75 -5.09
CA ALA A 20 2.29 -4.85 -4.07
C ALA A 20 0.89 -4.31 -4.42
N ALA A 21 0.67 -3.88 -5.67
CA ALA A 21 -0.63 -3.40 -6.12
C ALA A 21 -1.69 -4.49 -6.14
N ILE A 22 -1.33 -5.74 -6.51
CA ILE A 22 -2.26 -6.88 -6.45
C ILE A 22 -2.76 -7.07 -5.03
N VAL A 23 -1.87 -7.17 -4.07
CA VAL A 23 -2.21 -7.44 -2.68
C VAL A 23 -2.95 -6.27 -2.03
N THR A 24 -2.56 -5.04 -2.34
CA THR A 24 -3.09 -3.84 -1.69
C THR A 24 -4.43 -3.39 -2.26
N TYR A 25 -4.60 -3.44 -3.59
CA TYR A 25 -5.75 -2.84 -4.26
C TYR A 25 -6.62 -3.86 -5.01
N VAL A 26 -6.00 -4.86 -5.65
CA VAL A 26 -6.73 -5.80 -6.51
C VAL A 26 -7.38 -6.92 -5.69
N ALA A 27 -6.77 -7.32 -4.58
CA ALA A 27 -7.24 -8.42 -3.74
C ALA A 27 -8.71 -8.27 -3.31
N VAL A 28 -9.13 -7.07 -2.90
CA VAL A 28 -10.53 -6.82 -2.51
C VAL A 28 -11.50 -7.06 -3.67
N LEU A 29 -11.14 -6.63 -4.88
CA LEU A 29 -11.93 -6.89 -6.09
C LEU A 29 -12.03 -8.40 -6.38
N MET A 30 -10.93 -9.13 -6.24
CA MET A 30 -10.92 -10.59 -6.41
C MET A 30 -11.85 -11.28 -5.41
N PHE A 31 -11.85 -10.88 -4.15
CA PHE A 31 -12.75 -11.44 -3.13
C PHE A 31 -14.21 -11.11 -3.41
N LEU A 32 -14.53 -9.88 -3.79
CA LEU A 32 -15.89 -9.48 -4.12
C LEU A 32 -16.44 -10.24 -5.33
N GLN A 33 -15.61 -10.49 -6.33
CA GLN A 33 -15.99 -11.19 -7.57
C GLN A 33 -16.19 -12.72 -7.39
N ILE A 34 -15.85 -13.26 -6.25
CA ILE A 34 -16.16 -14.64 -5.84
C ILE A 34 -17.20 -14.68 -4.73
N ASP A 35 -18.00 -13.64 -4.59
CA ASP A 35 -19.12 -13.50 -3.66
C ASP A 35 -18.74 -13.61 -2.17
N VAL A 36 -17.52 -13.21 -1.82
CA VAL A 36 -17.12 -13.09 -0.41
C VAL A 36 -17.81 -11.88 0.21
N LYS A 37 -18.46 -12.07 1.36
CA LYS A 37 -19.14 -10.99 2.08
C LYS A 37 -18.21 -9.81 2.36
N PRO A 38 -18.67 -8.55 2.26
CA PRO A 38 -17.84 -7.36 2.47
C PRO A 38 -17.00 -7.37 3.75
N ALA A 39 -17.59 -7.78 4.88
CA ALA A 39 -16.88 -7.87 6.16
C ALA A 39 -15.69 -8.87 6.10
N MET A 40 -15.86 -9.99 5.43
CA MET A 40 -14.81 -11.00 5.32
C MET A 40 -13.75 -10.61 4.28
N ALA A 41 -14.17 -9.99 3.18
CA ALA A 41 -13.27 -9.47 2.16
C ALA A 41 -12.31 -8.40 2.73
N THR A 42 -12.82 -7.42 3.49
CA THR A 42 -11.98 -6.40 4.12
C THR A 42 -11.11 -6.97 5.24
N CYS A 43 -11.61 -7.95 6.01
CA CYS A 43 -10.82 -8.65 7.02
C CYS A 43 -9.63 -9.37 6.38
N TYR A 44 -9.85 -10.17 5.34
CA TYR A 44 -8.78 -10.81 4.60
C TYR A 44 -7.79 -9.81 4.04
N CYS A 45 -8.27 -8.75 3.36
CA CYS A 45 -7.41 -7.71 2.80
C CYS A 45 -6.63 -6.96 3.88
N GLY A 46 -7.23 -6.66 5.03
CA GLY A 46 -6.52 -6.10 6.19
C GLY A 46 -5.38 -7.00 6.65
N LEU A 47 -5.63 -8.31 6.79
CA LEU A 47 -4.60 -9.27 7.19
C LEU A 47 -3.45 -9.40 6.18
N LEU A 48 -3.70 -9.11 4.88
CA LEU A 48 -2.63 -9.06 3.89
C LEU A 48 -1.59 -7.97 4.16
N PHE A 49 -1.88 -6.95 5.00
CA PHE A 49 -0.91 -5.94 5.44
C PHE A 49 0.01 -6.41 6.55
N LEU A 50 -0.26 -7.56 7.18
CA LEU A 50 0.56 -8.08 8.28
C LEU A 50 2.06 -8.21 7.94
N PRO A 51 2.48 -8.67 6.75
CA PRO A 51 3.90 -8.72 6.39
C PRO A 51 4.58 -7.34 6.39
N TRP A 52 3.86 -6.26 6.04
CA TRP A 52 4.40 -4.90 6.13
C TRP A 52 4.51 -4.39 7.57
N VAL A 53 3.59 -4.77 8.44
CA VAL A 53 3.69 -4.50 9.89
C VAL A 53 4.92 -5.21 10.46
N LEU A 54 5.15 -6.47 10.07
CA LEU A 54 6.28 -7.28 10.52
C LEU A 54 7.59 -7.00 9.75
N LYS A 55 7.60 -6.04 8.87
CA LYS A 55 8.72 -5.73 7.96
C LYS A 55 10.02 -5.42 8.69
N SER A 56 9.95 -4.83 9.88
CA SER A 56 11.12 -4.56 10.72
C SER A 56 11.84 -5.86 11.10
N PHE A 57 11.09 -6.87 11.56
CA PHE A 57 11.66 -8.18 11.92
C PHE A 57 12.24 -8.89 10.69
N LEU A 58 11.51 -8.84 9.58
CA LEU A 58 11.95 -9.44 8.32
C LEU A 58 13.25 -8.79 7.80
N ARG A 59 13.42 -7.47 8.02
CA ARG A 59 14.62 -6.74 7.61
C ARG A 59 15.91 -7.30 8.18
N SER A 60 15.93 -7.57 9.48
CA SER A 60 17.12 -8.10 10.15
C SER A 60 17.49 -9.48 9.60
N TYR A 61 16.49 -10.30 9.29
CA TYR A 61 16.67 -11.60 8.66
C TYR A 61 17.21 -11.47 7.22
N VAL A 62 16.58 -10.67 6.37
CA VAL A 62 16.98 -10.42 4.98
C VAL A 62 18.43 -9.92 4.90
N ARG A 63 18.82 -9.00 5.80
CA ARG A 63 20.18 -8.46 5.87
C ARG A 63 21.22 -9.52 6.21
N ARG A 64 20.88 -10.46 7.09
CA ARG A 64 21.80 -11.54 7.52
C ARG A 64 22.00 -12.60 6.44
N LEU A 65 20.98 -12.89 5.64
CA LEU A 65 21.09 -13.79 4.50
C LEU A 65 22.09 -13.27 3.46
N GLY A 66 22.26 -11.93 3.35
CA GLY A 66 23.13 -11.34 2.31
C GLY A 66 22.70 -11.71 0.90
N LEU A 67 23.64 -11.72 -0.08
CA LEU A 67 23.38 -12.18 -1.46
C LEU A 67 22.10 -11.61 -2.09
N PHE A 68 21.81 -10.30 -1.89
CA PHE A 68 20.56 -9.65 -2.29
C PHE A 68 20.16 -9.88 -3.73
N ARG A 69 21.14 -9.95 -4.67
CA ARG A 69 20.87 -10.31 -6.06
C ARG A 69 20.17 -11.67 -6.19
N ARG A 70 20.69 -12.69 -5.51
CA ARG A 70 20.11 -14.05 -5.55
C ARG A 70 18.73 -14.05 -4.89
N GLN A 71 18.57 -13.35 -3.75
CA GLN A 71 17.27 -13.22 -3.11
C GLN A 71 16.24 -12.61 -4.07
N LEU A 72 16.55 -11.50 -4.74
CA LEU A 72 15.66 -10.84 -5.70
C LEU A 72 15.25 -11.80 -6.82
N GLN A 73 16.20 -12.49 -7.44
CA GLN A 73 15.95 -13.44 -8.52
C GLN A 73 15.03 -14.59 -8.09
N TRP A 74 15.28 -15.20 -6.92
CA TRP A 74 14.45 -16.25 -6.39
C TRP A 74 13.05 -15.76 -5.99
N LEU A 75 12.97 -14.60 -5.37
CA LEU A 75 11.69 -14.01 -4.97
C LEU A 75 10.80 -13.71 -6.19
N GLU A 76 11.37 -13.12 -7.24
CA GLU A 76 10.63 -12.83 -8.47
C GLU A 76 10.10 -14.11 -9.13
N LEU A 77 10.92 -15.14 -9.25
CA LEU A 77 10.49 -16.44 -9.80
C LEU A 77 9.42 -17.10 -8.91
N THR A 78 9.57 -17.02 -7.59
CA THR A 78 8.57 -17.56 -6.65
C THR A 78 7.25 -16.79 -6.74
N MET A 79 7.29 -15.45 -6.90
CA MET A 79 6.08 -14.65 -7.12
C MET A 79 5.38 -15.04 -8.43
N VAL A 80 6.13 -15.29 -9.51
CA VAL A 80 5.57 -15.82 -10.76
C VAL A 80 4.86 -17.14 -10.51
N ALA A 81 5.51 -18.08 -9.79
CA ALA A 81 4.90 -19.36 -9.47
C ALA A 81 3.60 -19.22 -8.64
N VAL A 82 3.58 -18.31 -7.66
CA VAL A 82 2.38 -18.02 -6.86
C VAL A 82 1.26 -17.43 -7.73
N LEU A 83 1.57 -16.50 -8.64
CA LEU A 83 0.58 -15.92 -9.57
C LEU A 83 0.01 -16.98 -10.51
N MET A 84 0.85 -17.87 -11.03
CA MET A 84 0.41 -19.01 -11.85
C MET A 84 -0.47 -19.98 -11.06
N LEU A 85 -0.14 -20.23 -9.79
CA LEU A 85 -0.96 -21.04 -8.90
C LEU A 85 -2.31 -20.37 -8.63
N LEU A 86 -2.35 -19.06 -8.39
CA LEU A 86 -3.60 -18.31 -8.24
C LEU A 86 -4.48 -18.40 -9.49
N ALA A 87 -3.89 -18.28 -10.68
CA ALA A 87 -4.60 -18.46 -11.95
C ALA A 87 -5.23 -19.87 -12.07
N PHE A 88 -4.53 -20.89 -11.60
CA PHE A 88 -4.99 -22.26 -11.59
C PHE A 88 -6.12 -22.52 -10.57
N VAL A 89 -5.97 -21.96 -9.36
CA VAL A 89 -6.90 -22.16 -8.23
C VAL A 89 -8.22 -21.41 -8.44
N PHE A 90 -8.19 -20.22 -9.00
CA PHE A 90 -9.34 -19.33 -9.10
C PHE A 90 -10.61 -19.99 -9.71
N PRO A 91 -10.53 -20.78 -10.80
CA PRO A 91 -11.72 -21.40 -11.41
C PRO A 91 -12.16 -22.72 -10.78
N ARG A 92 -11.36 -23.40 -9.95
CA ARG A 92 -11.51 -24.85 -9.75
C ARG A 92 -11.99 -25.33 -8.36
N TYR A 93 -11.83 -24.54 -7.30
CA TYR A 93 -12.01 -25.09 -5.95
C TYR A 93 -13.23 -24.53 -5.20
N THR A 94 -13.90 -25.39 -4.43
CA THR A 94 -15.07 -25.07 -3.60
C THR A 94 -14.75 -24.06 -2.48
N LEU A 95 -13.55 -24.13 -1.90
CA LEU A 95 -13.04 -23.20 -0.86
C LEU A 95 -12.22 -22.05 -1.48
N ARG A 96 -12.71 -21.44 -2.53
CA ARG A 96 -11.98 -20.40 -3.31
C ARG A 96 -11.44 -19.28 -2.43
N SER A 97 -12.23 -18.78 -1.48
CA SER A 97 -11.84 -17.64 -0.65
C SER A 97 -10.63 -17.93 0.22
N LEU A 98 -10.54 -19.13 0.82
CA LEU A 98 -9.41 -19.51 1.66
C LEU A 98 -8.13 -19.72 0.84
N TRP A 99 -8.22 -20.45 -0.28
CA TRP A 99 -7.06 -20.68 -1.15
C TRP A 99 -6.56 -19.40 -1.79
N LEU A 100 -7.50 -18.53 -2.21
CA LEU A 100 -7.17 -17.19 -2.70
C LEU A 100 -6.46 -16.36 -1.62
N PHE A 101 -6.98 -16.39 -0.37
CA PHE A 101 -6.33 -15.70 0.75
C PHE A 101 -4.92 -16.24 1.01
N ILE A 102 -4.73 -17.55 1.07
CA ILE A 102 -3.41 -18.19 1.29
C ILE A 102 -2.41 -17.76 0.20
N GLY A 103 -2.82 -17.83 -1.07
CA GLY A 103 -1.96 -17.41 -2.18
C GLY A 103 -1.63 -15.93 -2.16
N LEU A 104 -2.61 -15.05 -1.89
CA LEU A 104 -2.40 -13.62 -1.74
C LEU A 104 -1.55 -13.27 -0.52
N PHE A 105 -1.71 -14.01 0.59
CA PHE A 105 -0.88 -13.83 1.79
C PHE A 105 0.58 -14.24 1.54
N ALA A 106 0.79 -15.36 0.83
CA ALA A 106 2.13 -15.74 0.37
C ALA A 106 2.75 -14.68 -0.55
N LEU A 107 1.96 -14.15 -1.50
CA LEU A 107 2.39 -13.06 -2.38
C LEU A 107 2.74 -11.80 -1.59
N SER A 108 1.95 -11.45 -0.57
CA SER A 108 2.18 -10.32 0.32
C SER A 108 3.52 -10.45 1.06
N PHE A 109 3.78 -11.64 1.62
CA PHE A 109 5.03 -11.92 2.34
C PHE A 109 6.24 -11.83 1.41
N LEU A 110 6.15 -12.43 0.22
CA LEU A 110 7.21 -12.36 -0.80
C LEU A 110 7.45 -10.92 -1.26
N THR A 111 6.40 -10.12 -1.41
CA THR A 111 6.48 -8.70 -1.78
C THR A 111 7.18 -7.88 -0.71
N ALA A 112 6.81 -8.04 0.57
CA ALA A 112 7.47 -7.35 1.67
C ALA A 112 8.97 -7.71 1.77
N TRP A 113 9.31 -8.97 1.50
CA TRP A 113 10.69 -9.43 1.45
C TRP A 113 11.43 -8.84 0.24
N HIS A 114 10.84 -8.89 -0.95
CA HIS A 114 11.41 -8.33 -2.18
C HIS A 114 11.73 -6.83 -2.02
N GLU A 115 10.79 -6.07 -1.47
CA GLU A 115 10.96 -4.63 -1.21
C GLU A 115 12.16 -4.35 -0.27
N LEU A 116 12.35 -5.17 0.76
CA LEU A 116 13.52 -5.06 1.64
C LEU A 116 14.83 -5.40 0.91
N ALA A 117 14.83 -6.49 0.15
CA ALA A 117 16.01 -6.93 -0.60
C ALA A 117 16.37 -5.92 -1.71
N ALA A 118 15.38 -5.40 -2.44
CA ALA A 118 15.55 -4.38 -3.47
C ALA A 118 16.13 -3.10 -2.92
N ARG A 119 15.60 -2.64 -1.78
CA ARG A 119 16.11 -1.46 -1.09
C ARG A 119 17.56 -1.64 -0.62
N MET A 120 17.88 -2.78 0.02
CA MET A 120 19.25 -3.06 0.47
C MET A 120 20.22 -3.21 -0.70
N TYR A 121 19.78 -3.82 -1.80
CA TYR A 121 20.55 -3.90 -3.04
C TYR A 121 20.82 -2.51 -3.60
N TYR A 122 19.79 -1.65 -3.71
CA TYR A 122 19.90 -0.27 -4.16
C TYR A 122 20.89 0.55 -3.30
N GLU A 123 20.77 0.47 -1.98
CA GLU A 123 21.61 1.20 -1.03
C GLU A 123 23.10 0.76 -1.13
N ARG A 124 23.37 -0.52 -1.40
CA ARG A 124 24.73 -1.04 -1.56
C ARG A 124 25.35 -0.74 -2.92
N MET A 125 24.54 -0.76 -3.97
CA MET A 125 25.04 -0.57 -5.34
C MET A 125 25.36 0.88 -5.69
N LEU A 126 24.73 1.83 -4.99
CA LEU A 126 24.80 3.25 -5.33
C LEU A 126 25.36 4.10 -4.20
N ARG A 127 26.22 5.06 -4.55
CA ARG A 127 26.68 6.10 -3.62
C ARG A 127 25.51 7.04 -3.24
N PRO A 128 25.49 7.64 -2.03
CA PRO A 128 24.38 8.48 -1.55
C PRO A 128 24.01 9.64 -2.49
N ARG A 129 24.97 10.21 -3.22
CA ARG A 129 24.70 11.27 -4.23
C ARG A 129 23.85 10.74 -5.38
N VAL A 130 24.18 9.55 -5.89
CA VAL A 130 23.45 8.90 -7.00
C VAL A 130 22.07 8.43 -6.53
N GLN A 131 21.95 7.89 -5.30
CA GLN A 131 20.67 7.52 -4.72
C GLN A 131 19.69 8.69 -4.69
N ARG A 132 20.15 9.91 -4.36
CA ARG A 132 19.29 11.11 -4.36
C ARG A 132 18.75 11.45 -5.74
N LEU A 133 19.54 11.28 -6.80
CA LEU A 133 19.11 11.51 -8.19
C LEU A 133 18.03 10.51 -8.63
N PHE A 134 18.13 9.26 -8.18
CA PHE A 134 17.21 8.19 -8.58
C PHE A 134 15.99 8.02 -7.67
N ASN A 135 15.82 8.84 -6.62
CA ASN A 135 14.63 8.81 -5.79
C ASN A 135 13.33 9.12 -6.56
N GLY A 136 13.37 10.09 -7.47
CA GLY A 136 12.24 10.41 -8.35
C GLY A 136 11.90 9.26 -9.29
N PRO A 137 12.83 8.83 -10.17
CA PRO A 137 12.65 7.70 -11.08
C PRO A 137 12.15 6.41 -10.40
N LYS A 138 12.63 6.10 -9.21
CA LYS A 138 12.16 4.98 -8.40
C LYS A 138 10.68 5.09 -8.05
N ILE A 139 10.24 6.25 -7.53
CA ILE A 139 8.84 6.49 -7.18
C ILE A 139 7.95 6.40 -8.42
N VAL A 140 8.37 7.03 -9.52
CA VAL A 140 7.63 6.96 -10.80
C VAL A 140 7.49 5.51 -11.26
N ALA A 141 8.55 4.71 -11.23
CA ALA A 141 8.50 3.31 -11.63
C ALA A 141 7.52 2.49 -10.78
N THR A 142 7.54 2.68 -9.44
CA THR A 142 6.60 1.99 -8.55
C THR A 142 5.16 2.43 -8.82
N GLN A 143 4.90 3.74 -8.97
CA GLN A 143 3.53 4.24 -9.22
C GLN A 143 3.02 3.85 -10.61
N SER A 144 3.88 3.83 -11.62
CA SER A 144 3.51 3.32 -12.95
C SER A 144 3.13 1.83 -12.91
N ALA A 145 3.80 1.03 -12.09
CA ALA A 145 3.44 -0.36 -11.88
C ALA A 145 2.07 -0.50 -11.17
N VAL A 146 1.75 0.40 -10.24
CA VAL A 146 0.42 0.44 -9.60
C VAL A 146 -0.65 0.81 -10.64
N VAL A 147 -0.43 1.80 -11.49
CA VAL A 147 -1.37 2.15 -12.59
C VAL A 147 -1.54 0.97 -13.56
N LEU A 148 -0.44 0.32 -13.94
CA LEU A 148 -0.50 -0.86 -14.81
C LEU A 148 -1.36 -1.98 -14.18
N THR A 149 -1.23 -2.21 -12.88
CA THR A 149 -1.87 -3.35 -12.20
C THR A 149 -3.27 -3.01 -11.72
N TYR A 150 -3.46 -1.91 -11.01
CA TYR A 150 -4.77 -1.52 -10.48
C TYR A 150 -5.63 -0.80 -11.52
N GLY A 151 -5.02 -0.11 -12.49
CA GLY A 151 -5.71 0.52 -13.61
C GLY A 151 -5.89 -0.45 -14.79
N LEU A 152 -4.86 -0.59 -15.62
CA LEU A 152 -4.95 -1.26 -16.91
C LEU A 152 -5.29 -2.75 -16.80
N LEU A 153 -4.71 -3.49 -15.85
CA LEU A 153 -5.04 -4.91 -15.66
C LEU A 153 -6.51 -5.09 -15.26
N ILE A 154 -7.03 -4.25 -14.35
CA ILE A 154 -8.42 -4.35 -13.91
C ILE A 154 -9.38 -4.01 -15.05
N MET A 155 -9.07 -2.99 -15.85
CA MET A 155 -9.82 -2.68 -17.07
C MET A 155 -9.77 -3.86 -18.06
N PHE A 156 -8.62 -4.49 -18.23
CA PHE A 156 -8.46 -5.67 -19.09
C PHE A 156 -9.32 -6.85 -18.58
N VAL A 157 -9.26 -7.17 -17.29
CA VAL A 157 -10.11 -8.22 -16.69
C VAL A 157 -11.58 -7.88 -16.87
N GLY A 158 -11.98 -6.60 -16.67
CA GLY A 158 -13.34 -6.13 -16.90
C GLY A 158 -13.78 -6.32 -18.36
N ALA A 159 -12.95 -5.97 -19.32
CA ALA A 159 -13.23 -6.19 -20.75
C ALA A 159 -13.38 -7.69 -21.09
N LEU A 160 -12.52 -8.54 -20.51
CA LEU A 160 -12.66 -9.99 -20.66
C LEU A 160 -13.95 -10.54 -20.05
N GLN A 161 -14.48 -9.93 -18.98
CA GLN A 161 -15.78 -10.33 -18.43
C GLN A 161 -16.93 -10.05 -19.39
N VAL A 162 -16.87 -8.96 -20.12
CA VAL A 162 -17.85 -8.65 -21.16
C VAL A 162 -17.78 -9.67 -22.31
N ILE A 163 -16.56 -10.03 -22.73
CA ILE A 163 -16.32 -10.97 -23.84
C ILE A 163 -16.70 -12.40 -23.45
N TYR A 164 -16.18 -12.89 -22.32
CA TYR A 164 -16.34 -14.30 -21.94
C TYR A 164 -17.62 -14.57 -21.16
N ARG A 165 -18.23 -13.54 -20.58
CA ARG A 165 -19.38 -13.66 -19.65
C ARG A 165 -19.12 -14.66 -18.50
N ARG A 166 -17.84 -14.84 -18.12
CA ARG A 166 -17.39 -15.79 -17.10
C ARG A 166 -16.31 -15.14 -16.24
N ILE A 167 -16.67 -14.77 -15.03
CA ILE A 167 -15.78 -14.13 -14.05
C ILE A 167 -14.51 -14.93 -13.78
N PRO A 168 -14.57 -16.26 -13.47
CA PRO A 168 -13.35 -17.01 -13.15
C PRO A 168 -12.32 -17.03 -14.29
N ARG A 169 -12.79 -17.18 -15.56
CA ARG A 169 -11.91 -17.19 -16.71
C ARG A 169 -11.20 -15.86 -16.92
N SER A 170 -11.90 -14.75 -16.76
CA SER A 170 -11.32 -13.41 -16.92
C SER A 170 -10.22 -13.15 -15.92
N TRP A 171 -10.40 -13.55 -14.65
CA TRP A 171 -9.36 -13.44 -13.63
C TRP A 171 -8.19 -14.40 -13.88
N THR A 172 -8.44 -15.61 -14.38
CA THR A 172 -7.39 -16.54 -14.78
C THR A 172 -6.48 -15.94 -15.82
N GLU A 173 -7.05 -15.38 -16.90
CA GLU A 173 -6.28 -14.70 -17.96
C GLU A 173 -5.54 -13.46 -17.41
N GLY A 174 -6.18 -12.68 -16.54
CA GLY A 174 -5.53 -11.55 -15.85
C GLY A 174 -4.32 -11.98 -15.02
N CYS A 175 -4.43 -13.06 -14.26
CA CYS A 175 -3.32 -13.60 -13.47
C CYS A 175 -2.19 -14.13 -14.37
N TYR A 176 -2.51 -14.80 -15.48
CA TYR A 176 -1.49 -15.24 -16.44
C TYR A 176 -0.77 -14.05 -17.10
N LEU A 177 -1.50 -13.00 -17.48
CA LEU A 177 -0.90 -11.79 -18.03
C LEU A 177 0.12 -11.18 -17.06
N VAL A 178 -0.26 -11.01 -15.79
CA VAL A 178 0.64 -10.45 -14.77
C VAL A 178 1.81 -11.38 -14.48
N ALA A 179 1.58 -12.69 -14.39
CA ALA A 179 2.65 -13.66 -14.23
C ALA A 179 3.66 -13.59 -15.39
N GLY A 180 3.18 -13.42 -16.62
CA GLY A 180 4.01 -13.22 -17.81
C GLY A 180 4.86 -11.94 -17.73
N ILE A 181 4.26 -10.82 -17.33
CA ILE A 181 4.96 -9.55 -17.13
C ILE A 181 6.04 -9.69 -16.04
N MET A 182 5.69 -10.31 -14.91
CA MET A 182 6.65 -10.58 -13.82
C MET A 182 7.76 -11.51 -14.25
N LEU A 183 7.47 -12.51 -15.07
CA LEU A 183 8.48 -13.41 -15.63
C LEU A 183 9.48 -12.66 -16.53
N LEU A 184 9.00 -11.72 -17.36
CA LEU A 184 9.87 -10.87 -18.18
C LEU A 184 10.81 -10.02 -17.32
N PHE A 185 10.31 -9.44 -16.21
CA PHE A 185 11.19 -8.76 -15.25
C PHE A 185 12.20 -9.70 -14.60
N ALA A 186 11.75 -10.87 -14.13
CA ALA A 186 12.63 -11.87 -13.52
C ALA A 186 13.75 -12.30 -14.49
N LEU A 187 13.41 -12.62 -15.73
CA LEU A 187 14.41 -12.98 -16.75
C LEU A 187 15.38 -11.83 -17.04
N ARG A 188 14.88 -10.60 -17.20
CA ARG A 188 15.74 -9.42 -17.36
C ARG A 188 16.69 -9.25 -16.19
N HIS A 189 16.26 -9.44 -14.97
CA HIS A 189 17.06 -9.27 -13.75
C HIS A 189 18.14 -10.36 -13.59
N LEU A 190 17.99 -11.52 -14.23
CA LEU A 190 19.07 -12.51 -14.30
C LEU A 190 20.32 -11.93 -14.98
N PHE A 191 20.13 -11.07 -16.00
CA PHE A 191 21.23 -10.51 -16.80
C PHE A 191 21.68 -9.13 -16.30
N VAL A 192 20.76 -8.28 -15.87
CA VAL A 192 21.02 -6.85 -15.58
C VAL A 192 21.48 -6.62 -14.13
N LEU A 193 21.04 -7.43 -13.16
CA LEU A 193 21.46 -7.27 -11.76
C LEU A 193 22.89 -7.83 -11.57
N HIS A 194 23.78 -6.98 -11.04
CA HIS A 194 25.19 -7.31 -10.85
C HIS A 194 25.46 -8.00 -9.53
N ARG A 195 26.53 -8.78 -9.49
CA ARG A 195 27.09 -9.25 -8.21
C ARG A 195 27.65 -8.05 -7.45
N THR A 196 27.27 -7.93 -6.18
CA THR A 196 27.88 -6.96 -5.28
C THR A 196 29.34 -7.38 -5.05
N MET A 197 30.30 -6.51 -5.43
CA MET A 197 31.74 -6.76 -5.21
C MET A 197 32.14 -6.62 -3.74
N VAL A 198 31.27 -6.11 -2.89
CA VAL A 198 31.53 -5.95 -1.46
C VAL A 198 31.44 -7.31 -0.80
N ASN A 199 32.52 -7.70 -0.13
CA ASN A 199 32.57 -8.87 0.73
C ASN A 199 31.27 -8.94 1.53
N ASP A 200 30.59 -10.06 1.33
CA ASP A 200 29.38 -10.38 2.05
C ASP A 200 29.76 -10.42 3.54
N ASP A 201 29.63 -9.30 4.23
CA ASP A 201 29.61 -9.27 5.68
C ASP A 201 28.39 -10.08 6.14
N ARG A 202 28.51 -11.40 5.92
CA ARG A 202 27.66 -12.37 6.61
C ARG A 202 27.93 -12.18 8.09
N ARG A 203 27.20 -11.25 8.69
CA ARG A 203 27.11 -11.23 10.15
C ARG A 203 26.51 -12.58 10.53
N ARG A 204 27.40 -13.53 10.83
CA ARG A 204 27.06 -14.83 11.40
C ARG A 204 26.31 -14.59 12.71
N GLY A 205 25.03 -14.49 12.64
CA GLY A 205 24.16 -14.36 13.80
C GLY A 205 22.90 -15.17 13.56
N SER A 206 22.34 -15.77 14.59
CA SER A 206 21.12 -16.58 14.47
C SER A 206 19.90 -15.71 14.14
N ALA A 207 18.84 -16.30 13.60
CA ALA A 207 17.55 -15.61 13.41
C ALA A 207 17.03 -15.04 14.74
N ILE A 208 17.31 -15.72 15.86
CA ILE A 208 16.97 -15.29 17.23
C ILE A 208 17.64 -13.95 17.58
N GLU A 209 18.91 -13.75 17.21
CA GLU A 209 19.59 -12.48 17.44
C GLU A 209 19.00 -11.36 16.59
N ALA A 210 18.53 -11.65 15.36
CA ALA A 210 17.83 -10.68 14.54
C ALA A 210 16.54 -10.21 15.21
N VAL A 211 15.73 -11.13 15.71
CA VAL A 211 14.51 -10.82 16.46
C VAL A 211 14.84 -10.04 17.74
N ARG A 212 15.88 -10.44 18.48
CA ARG A 212 16.30 -9.72 19.68
C ARG A 212 16.72 -8.27 19.41
N ASP A 213 17.41 -8.02 18.30
CA ASP A 213 17.80 -6.66 17.89
C ASP A 213 16.57 -5.79 17.61
N GLU A 214 15.55 -6.34 16.95
CA GLU A 214 14.30 -5.60 16.69
C GLU A 214 13.48 -5.37 17.97
N ILE A 215 13.42 -6.35 18.88
CA ILE A 215 12.80 -6.17 20.19
C ILE A 215 13.46 -5.02 20.93
N ARG A 216 14.79 -4.94 20.92
CA ARG A 216 15.53 -3.80 21.51
C ARG A 216 15.17 -2.47 20.87
N VAL A 217 14.85 -2.43 19.58
CA VAL A 217 14.37 -1.18 18.91
C VAL A 217 12.98 -0.82 19.44
N ILE A 218 12.07 -1.79 19.56
CA ILE A 218 10.73 -1.59 20.13
C ILE A 218 10.82 -1.12 21.59
N ASP A 219 11.65 -1.75 22.39
CA ASP A 219 11.84 -1.35 23.79
C ASP A 219 12.35 0.09 23.92
N ARG A 220 13.26 0.51 23.03
CA ARG A 220 13.72 1.90 22.99
C ARG A 220 12.62 2.88 22.57
N ILE A 221 11.71 2.48 21.67
CA ILE A 221 10.55 3.29 21.32
C ILE A 221 9.64 3.43 22.55
N ARG A 222 9.40 2.34 23.27
CA ARG A 222 8.58 2.35 24.49
C ARG A 222 9.16 3.18 25.63
N GLN A 223 10.48 3.32 25.70
CA GLN A 223 11.16 4.16 26.69
C GLN A 223 11.07 5.67 26.40
N LYS A 224 10.61 6.06 25.19
CA LYS A 224 10.42 7.48 24.88
C LYS A 224 9.22 8.06 25.63
N PRO A 225 9.33 9.28 26.16
CA PRO A 225 8.18 9.93 26.77
C PRO A 225 7.03 10.01 25.75
N HIS A 226 5.84 9.72 26.22
CA HIS A 226 4.59 9.85 25.45
C HIS A 226 4.48 9.02 24.14
N TRP A 227 5.33 7.99 23.94
CA TRP A 227 5.33 7.16 22.74
C TRP A 227 3.93 6.61 22.38
N PHE A 228 3.18 6.18 23.40
CA PHE A 228 1.83 5.65 23.23
C PHE A 228 0.87 6.72 22.70
N LEU A 229 0.90 7.91 23.30
CA LEU A 229 0.02 9.00 22.88
C LEU A 229 0.33 9.47 21.46
N VAL A 230 1.59 9.52 21.08
CA VAL A 230 2.01 9.87 19.71
C VAL A 230 1.58 8.81 18.71
N SER A 231 1.78 7.54 19.04
CA SER A 231 1.33 6.42 18.16
C SER A 231 -0.19 6.36 18.04
N PHE A 232 -0.90 6.59 19.14
CA PHE A 232 -2.36 6.64 19.16
C PHE A 232 -2.90 7.86 18.39
N SER A 233 -2.26 9.01 18.50
CA SER A 233 -2.60 10.21 17.71
C SER A 233 -2.43 9.96 16.21
N LEU A 234 -1.37 9.27 15.81
CA LEU A 234 -1.17 8.87 14.43
C LEU A 234 -2.29 7.92 13.95
N ALA A 235 -2.65 6.94 14.76
CA ALA A 235 -3.72 6.01 14.44
C ALA A 235 -5.07 6.73 14.31
N MET A 236 -5.40 7.64 15.23
CA MET A 236 -6.62 8.44 15.16
C MET A 236 -6.67 9.34 13.93
N LEU A 237 -5.54 9.97 13.58
CA LEU A 237 -5.43 10.82 12.39
C LEU A 237 -5.65 10.03 11.09
N LEU A 238 -5.16 8.80 11.03
CA LEU A 238 -5.29 7.91 9.87
C LEU A 238 -6.60 7.11 9.87
N LEU A 239 -7.37 7.14 10.95
CA LEU A 239 -8.56 6.31 11.13
C LEU A 239 -9.60 6.49 10.00
N PRO A 240 -10.01 7.74 9.61
CA PRO A 240 -10.95 7.92 8.51
C PRO A 240 -10.45 7.30 7.22
N GLN A 241 -9.19 7.55 6.87
CA GLN A 241 -8.60 7.00 5.66
C GLN A 241 -8.46 5.48 5.68
N SER A 242 -8.24 4.91 6.86
CA SER A 242 -8.15 3.48 7.05
C SER A 242 -9.50 2.79 6.86
N LEU A 243 -10.57 3.36 7.38
CA LEU A 243 -11.94 2.90 7.16
C LEU A 243 -12.34 3.02 5.69
N MET A 244 -12.01 4.12 5.05
CA MET A 244 -12.27 4.39 3.64
C MET A 244 -11.51 3.46 2.69
N PHE A 245 -10.37 2.92 3.09
CA PHE A 245 -9.41 2.32 2.16
C PHE A 245 -10.02 1.22 1.29
N TYR A 246 -10.78 0.31 1.86
CA TYR A 246 -11.52 -0.71 1.13
C TYR A 246 -12.99 -0.37 0.93
N SER A 247 -13.60 0.37 1.85
CA SER A 247 -15.03 0.69 1.79
C SER A 247 -15.41 1.47 0.55
N ARG A 248 -14.52 2.31 0.02
CA ARG A 248 -14.72 2.98 -1.28
C ARG A 248 -14.90 1.99 -2.43
N VAL A 249 -14.12 0.90 -2.44
CA VAL A 249 -14.22 -0.14 -3.48
C VAL A 249 -15.51 -0.93 -3.30
N LEU A 250 -15.87 -1.26 -2.04
CA LEU A 250 -17.15 -1.89 -1.73
C LEU A 250 -18.30 -1.05 -2.26
N PHE A 251 -18.30 0.27 -2.01
CA PHE A 251 -19.32 1.20 -2.47
C PHE A 251 -19.44 1.28 -3.99
N LEU A 252 -18.30 1.34 -4.68
CA LEU A 252 -18.30 1.38 -6.14
C LEU A 252 -18.86 0.10 -6.77
N MET A 253 -18.53 -1.07 -6.19
CA MET A 253 -18.89 -2.38 -6.75
C MET A 253 -20.26 -2.88 -6.30
N ALA A 254 -20.76 -2.43 -5.14
CA ALA A 254 -22.05 -2.88 -4.61
C ALA A 254 -23.20 -2.48 -5.54
N PRO A 255 -24.25 -3.32 -5.68
CA PRO A 255 -25.42 -3.00 -6.46
C PRO A 255 -26.11 -1.72 -5.98
N THR A 256 -26.78 -1.00 -6.87
CA THR A 256 -27.57 0.20 -6.53
C THR A 256 -28.71 -0.11 -5.57
N THR A 257 -29.25 -1.35 -5.61
CA THR A 257 -30.26 -1.86 -4.68
C THR A 257 -29.76 -1.93 -3.24
N GLU A 258 -28.45 -2.03 -3.03
CA GLU A 258 -27.79 -2.04 -1.71
C GLU A 258 -27.18 -0.67 -1.34
N GLY A 259 -27.50 0.37 -2.12
CA GLY A 259 -26.99 1.72 -1.92
C GLY A 259 -25.57 1.95 -2.44
N GLY A 260 -25.05 1.04 -3.25
CA GLY A 260 -23.77 1.20 -3.99
C GLY A 260 -23.95 1.88 -5.33
N LEU A 261 -22.88 1.97 -6.12
CA LEU A 261 -22.90 2.61 -7.44
C LEU A 261 -23.05 1.60 -8.60
N GLY A 262 -22.86 0.30 -8.38
CA GLY A 262 -22.93 -0.73 -9.43
C GLY A 262 -21.89 -0.56 -10.54
N CYS A 263 -20.73 0.03 -10.25
CA CYS A 263 -19.67 0.26 -11.22
C CYS A 263 -19.08 -1.05 -11.73
N THR A 264 -18.73 -1.07 -13.01
CA THR A 264 -17.99 -2.18 -13.62
C THR A 264 -16.52 -2.18 -13.20
N LEU A 265 -15.81 -3.30 -13.40
CA LEU A 265 -14.36 -3.34 -13.21
C LEU A 265 -13.62 -2.34 -14.12
N ILE A 266 -14.15 -2.03 -15.30
CA ILE A 266 -13.57 -1.02 -16.19
C ILE A 266 -13.64 0.35 -15.56
N ASP A 267 -14.79 0.73 -15.01
CA ASP A 267 -14.98 2.03 -14.33
C ASP A 267 -14.07 2.14 -13.10
N VAL A 268 -14.01 1.08 -12.27
CA VAL A 268 -13.13 1.05 -11.09
C VAL A 268 -11.66 1.11 -11.49
N GLY A 269 -11.23 0.35 -12.48
CA GLY A 269 -9.86 0.37 -12.98
C GLY A 269 -9.46 1.75 -13.51
N PHE A 270 -10.34 2.40 -14.26
CA PHE A 270 -10.08 3.74 -14.78
C PHE A 270 -10.09 4.81 -13.67
N ALA A 271 -11.18 4.89 -12.90
CA ALA A 271 -11.34 5.92 -11.88
C ALA A 271 -10.35 5.74 -10.71
N GLN A 272 -10.30 4.55 -10.09
CA GLN A 272 -9.46 4.32 -8.91
C GLN A 272 -8.01 3.99 -9.28
N GLY A 273 -7.84 3.09 -10.25
CA GLY A 273 -6.52 2.56 -10.59
C GLY A 273 -5.68 3.48 -11.46
N THR A 274 -6.30 4.33 -12.28
CA THR A 274 -5.59 5.28 -13.14
C THR A 274 -5.66 6.70 -12.57
N VAL A 275 -6.86 7.31 -12.56
CA VAL A 275 -7.06 8.69 -12.09
C VAL A 275 -6.70 8.82 -10.61
N GLY A 276 -7.16 7.89 -9.77
CA GLY A 276 -6.92 7.90 -8.33
C GLY A 276 -5.45 7.77 -7.96
N VAL A 277 -4.70 6.87 -8.61
CA VAL A 277 -3.25 6.69 -8.34
C VAL A 277 -2.45 7.93 -8.76
N ILE A 278 -2.80 8.54 -9.89
CA ILE A 278 -2.17 9.80 -10.34
C ILE A 278 -2.48 10.91 -9.34
N ALA A 279 -3.74 11.06 -8.93
CA ALA A 279 -4.18 12.07 -7.97
C ALA A 279 -3.49 11.90 -6.61
N PHE A 280 -3.42 10.67 -6.08
CA PHE A 280 -2.72 10.34 -4.84
C PHE A 280 -1.23 10.71 -4.92
N SER A 281 -0.59 10.36 -6.02
CA SER A 281 0.83 10.66 -6.25
C SER A 281 1.08 12.18 -6.32
N ALA A 282 0.21 12.91 -7.00
CA ALA A 282 0.27 14.38 -7.08
C ALA A 282 0.10 15.02 -5.70
N GLY A 283 -0.91 14.58 -4.93
CA GLY A 283 -1.13 15.04 -3.56
C GLY A 283 0.07 14.78 -2.65
N LEU A 284 0.64 13.56 -2.70
CA LEU A 284 1.80 13.19 -1.90
C LEU A 284 3.04 14.06 -2.25
N LEU A 285 3.27 14.32 -3.54
CA LEU A 285 4.39 15.15 -3.98
C LEU A 285 4.22 16.61 -3.57
N LEU A 286 3.02 17.18 -3.73
CA LEU A 286 2.72 18.55 -3.33
C LEU A 286 2.81 18.75 -1.82
N GLY A 287 2.27 17.84 -1.02
CA GLY A 287 2.39 17.88 0.44
C GLY A 287 3.84 17.79 0.89
N ARG A 288 4.64 16.92 0.26
CA ARG A 288 6.07 16.82 0.53
C ARG A 288 6.82 18.09 0.14
N GLN A 289 6.45 18.73 -0.97
CA GLN A 289 7.06 19.99 -1.39
C GLN A 289 6.71 21.12 -0.42
N LEU A 290 5.46 21.20 0.02
CA LEU A 290 5.01 22.16 1.02
C LEU A 290 5.85 22.07 2.31
N LEU A 291 6.07 20.85 2.83
CA LEU A 291 6.87 20.62 4.04
C LEU A 291 8.37 20.89 3.88
N ARG A 292 8.86 21.21 2.69
CA ARG A 292 10.23 21.70 2.48
C ARG A 292 10.36 23.21 2.67
N TRP A 293 9.27 23.94 2.46
CA TRP A 293 9.27 25.41 2.50
C TRP A 293 8.62 25.97 3.75
N VAL A 294 7.69 25.23 4.34
CA VAL A 294 6.91 25.69 5.48
C VAL A 294 7.05 24.68 6.62
N ASP A 295 7.26 25.19 7.82
CA ASP A 295 7.33 24.36 9.00
C ASP A 295 6.00 23.61 9.24
N VAL A 296 6.11 22.36 9.64
CA VAL A 296 4.97 21.46 9.94
C VAL A 296 3.96 22.13 10.87
N THR A 297 4.42 22.91 11.82
CA THR A 297 3.56 23.60 12.79
C THR A 297 2.54 24.51 12.14
N HIS A 298 2.90 25.21 11.05
CA HIS A 298 2.04 26.15 10.35
C HIS A 298 1.04 25.45 9.40
N VAL A 299 1.45 24.33 8.81
CA VAL A 299 0.63 23.61 7.83
C VAL A 299 -0.08 22.39 8.40
N PHE A 300 0.09 22.12 9.68
CA PHE A 300 -0.50 20.95 10.35
C PHE A 300 -2.02 20.85 10.13
N TRP A 301 -2.73 21.94 10.35
CA TRP A 301 -4.18 21.99 10.19
C TRP A 301 -4.61 21.73 8.75
N LEU A 302 -3.88 22.27 7.76
CA LEU A 302 -4.18 22.11 6.35
C LEU A 302 -4.07 20.63 5.93
N LEU A 303 -3.00 19.95 6.37
CA LEU A 303 -2.80 18.54 6.11
C LEU A 303 -3.82 17.66 6.85
N ALA A 304 -4.21 18.03 8.07
CA ALA A 304 -5.24 17.30 8.83
C ALA A 304 -6.63 17.45 8.22
N VAL A 305 -7.00 18.66 7.79
CA VAL A 305 -8.27 18.94 7.10
C VAL A 305 -8.32 18.16 5.77
N SER A 306 -7.22 18.08 5.03
CA SER A 306 -7.20 17.32 3.78
C SER A 306 -7.49 15.84 3.98
N LEU A 307 -7.02 15.22 5.06
CA LEU A 307 -7.42 13.85 5.40
C LEU A 307 -8.94 13.72 5.61
N GLY A 308 -9.58 14.70 6.22
CA GLY A 308 -11.03 14.74 6.42
C GLY A 308 -11.84 15.03 5.16
N LEU A 309 -11.26 15.75 4.19
CA LEU A 309 -11.93 16.05 2.92
C LEU A 309 -12.00 14.85 1.97
N SER A 310 -11.12 13.87 2.14
CA SER A 310 -11.11 12.67 1.30
C SER A 310 -12.44 11.88 1.35
N PRO A 311 -13.03 11.55 2.52
CA PRO A 311 -14.31 10.83 2.58
C PRO A 311 -15.50 11.65 2.08
N LEU A 312 -15.42 12.97 2.06
CA LEU A 312 -16.53 13.86 1.67
C LEU A 312 -17.04 13.58 0.26
N ALA A 313 -16.15 13.28 -0.70
CA ALA A 313 -16.56 12.94 -2.06
C ALA A 313 -17.45 11.69 -2.11
N TYR A 314 -17.14 10.67 -1.31
CA TYR A 314 -17.92 9.44 -1.25
C TYR A 314 -19.24 9.65 -0.52
N LEU A 315 -19.28 10.49 0.51
CA LEU A 315 -20.53 10.90 1.16
C LEU A 315 -21.46 11.59 0.15
N LEU A 316 -20.95 12.55 -0.63
CA LEU A 316 -21.74 13.24 -1.65
C LEU A 316 -22.25 12.26 -2.72
N MET A 317 -21.41 11.37 -3.22
CA MET A 317 -21.82 10.34 -4.18
C MET A 317 -22.83 9.34 -3.61
N SER A 318 -22.88 9.14 -2.29
CA SER A 318 -23.89 8.28 -1.66
C SER A 318 -25.26 8.94 -1.57
N TRP A 319 -25.34 10.25 -1.68
CA TRP A 319 -26.60 11.02 -1.76
C TRP A 319 -27.03 11.24 -3.21
N GLU A 320 -26.10 11.67 -4.05
CA GLU A 320 -26.28 11.92 -5.48
C GLU A 320 -25.30 11.09 -6.29
N PRO A 321 -25.71 9.90 -6.75
CA PRO A 321 -24.85 9.06 -7.58
C PRO A 321 -24.38 9.80 -8.84
N PRO A 322 -23.10 9.68 -9.22
CA PRO A 322 -22.56 10.36 -10.39
C PRO A 322 -23.27 9.90 -11.66
N SER A 323 -23.74 10.85 -12.47
CA SER A 323 -24.43 10.60 -13.73
C SER A 323 -23.49 10.19 -14.87
N SER A 324 -22.19 10.34 -14.69
CA SER A 324 -21.18 10.04 -15.70
C SER A 324 -19.86 9.56 -15.09
N LEU A 325 -19.09 8.82 -15.90
CA LEU A 325 -17.73 8.40 -15.53
C LEU A 325 -16.83 9.60 -15.21
N LEU A 326 -17.03 10.74 -15.88
CA LEU A 326 -16.26 11.97 -15.60
C LEU A 326 -16.50 12.46 -14.16
N MET A 327 -17.74 12.52 -13.71
CA MET A 327 -18.06 12.91 -12.33
C MET A 327 -17.48 11.94 -11.31
N LEU A 328 -17.52 10.64 -11.58
CA LEU A 328 -16.86 9.62 -10.77
C LEU A 328 -15.34 9.88 -10.70
N CYS A 329 -14.71 10.19 -11.83
CA CYS A 329 -13.28 10.50 -11.87
C CYS A 329 -12.92 11.77 -11.10
N VAL A 330 -13.73 12.84 -11.19
CA VAL A 330 -13.52 14.09 -10.44
C VAL A 330 -13.61 13.82 -8.94
N ALA A 331 -14.62 13.10 -8.48
CA ALA A 331 -14.79 12.75 -7.08
C ALA A 331 -13.65 11.85 -6.57
N THR A 332 -13.25 10.87 -7.36
CA THR A 332 -12.09 10.01 -7.06
C THR A 332 -10.79 10.80 -7.01
N PHE A 333 -10.57 11.71 -7.98
CA PHE A 333 -9.41 12.59 -8.00
C PHE A 333 -9.33 13.41 -6.70
N GLN A 334 -10.42 14.08 -6.33
CA GLN A 334 -10.49 14.88 -5.11
C GLN A 334 -10.14 14.04 -3.87
N ALA A 335 -10.79 12.90 -3.71
CA ALA A 335 -10.58 12.04 -2.57
C ALA A 335 -9.14 11.53 -2.45
N GLN A 336 -8.57 11.04 -3.55
CA GLN A 336 -7.22 10.48 -3.56
C GLN A 336 -6.13 11.53 -3.46
N PHE A 337 -6.34 12.72 -4.08
CA PHE A 337 -5.43 13.85 -3.95
C PHE A 337 -5.31 14.30 -2.49
N PHE A 338 -6.43 14.52 -1.81
CA PHE A 338 -6.42 14.95 -0.42
C PHE A 338 -5.88 13.87 0.52
N PHE A 339 -6.13 12.60 0.24
CA PHE A 339 -5.48 11.53 0.98
C PHE A 339 -3.95 11.54 0.83
N GLY A 340 -3.45 11.61 -0.40
CA GLY A 340 -2.01 11.69 -0.64
C GLY A 340 -1.37 12.92 -0.01
N PHE A 341 -2.03 14.07 -0.11
CA PHE A 341 -1.56 15.33 0.46
C PHE A 341 -1.49 15.25 1.99
N GLY A 342 -2.56 14.81 2.64
CA GLY A 342 -2.65 14.71 4.10
C GLY A 342 -1.77 13.62 4.70
N LEU A 343 -1.45 12.55 3.97
CA LEU A 343 -0.59 11.46 4.44
C LEU A 343 0.81 11.95 4.81
N ASN A 344 1.25 13.10 4.30
CA ASN A 344 2.53 13.71 4.68
C ASN A 344 2.59 14.07 6.17
N LEU A 345 1.45 14.23 6.86
CA LEU A 345 1.40 14.40 8.32
C LEU A 345 1.97 13.21 9.09
N ALA A 346 1.95 12.02 8.53
CA ALA A 346 2.53 10.85 9.22
C ALA A 346 4.04 10.99 9.44
N HIS A 347 4.73 11.75 8.58
CA HIS A 347 6.19 11.90 8.66
C HIS A 347 6.69 12.49 9.97
N PRO A 348 6.19 13.62 10.50
CA PRO A 348 6.64 14.18 11.78
C PRO A 348 6.37 13.24 12.97
N PHE A 349 5.25 12.53 13.00
CA PHE A 349 4.96 11.56 14.06
C PHE A 349 5.97 10.41 14.09
N VAL A 350 6.25 9.85 12.92
CA VAL A 350 7.24 8.77 12.79
C VAL A 350 8.63 9.29 13.10
N HIS A 351 8.95 10.52 12.74
CA HIS A 351 10.22 11.17 13.07
C HIS A 351 10.40 11.32 14.59
N TYR A 352 9.38 11.78 15.30
CA TYR A 352 9.40 11.88 16.75
C TYR A 352 9.63 10.51 17.40
N ILE A 353 8.90 9.48 17.00
CA ILE A 353 9.02 8.11 17.52
C ILE A 353 10.44 7.56 17.31
N SER A 354 11.05 7.82 16.15
CA SER A 354 12.36 7.28 15.78
C SER A 354 13.54 8.04 16.40
N GLY A 355 13.42 9.37 16.62
CA GLY A 355 14.47 10.28 17.15
C GLY A 355 15.62 10.53 16.17
N GLU A 356 16.37 11.63 16.40
CA GLU A 356 17.45 12.09 15.49
C GLU A 356 18.59 11.10 15.31
N ARG A 357 18.99 10.44 16.39
CA ARG A 357 20.10 9.45 16.38
C ARG A 357 19.85 8.28 15.43
N TYR A 358 18.58 8.06 15.03
CA TYR A 358 18.14 6.94 14.21
C TYR A 358 17.53 7.38 12.87
N ARG A 359 18.03 8.48 12.29
CA ARG A 359 17.56 9.01 10.98
C ARG A 359 17.47 7.94 9.89
N ASN A 360 18.38 6.97 9.87
CA ASN A 360 18.33 5.81 8.99
C ASN A 360 17.25 4.80 9.42
N THR A 361 16.90 4.75 10.72
CA THR A 361 15.86 3.87 11.27
C THR A 361 14.47 4.38 10.98
N ILE A 362 14.25 5.71 10.89
CA ILE A 362 12.97 6.32 10.51
C ILE A 362 12.45 5.74 9.20
N ASN A 363 13.30 5.69 8.19
CA ASN A 363 12.93 5.17 6.88
C ASN A 363 12.49 3.70 6.91
N HIS A 364 12.85 2.96 7.95
CA HIS A 364 12.49 1.55 8.10
C HIS A 364 11.26 1.32 8.96
N LEU A 365 10.95 2.26 9.86
CA LEU A 365 9.78 2.19 10.74
C LEU A 365 8.54 2.86 10.12
N TYR A 366 8.72 3.73 9.12
CA TYR A 366 7.62 4.50 8.53
C TYR A 366 6.49 3.59 8.01
N ILE A 367 6.80 2.66 7.13
CA ILE A 367 5.81 1.73 6.57
C ILE A 367 5.21 0.82 7.65
N PRO A 368 6.01 0.13 8.50
CA PRO A 368 5.46 -0.68 9.58
C PRO A 368 4.50 0.06 10.52
N LEU A 369 4.84 1.29 10.94
CA LEU A 369 4.00 2.06 11.85
C LEU A 369 2.68 2.51 11.20
N ILE A 370 2.73 2.98 9.95
CA ILE A 370 1.51 3.34 9.22
C ILE A 370 0.66 2.10 8.97
N SER A 371 1.24 1.00 8.52
CA SER A 371 0.53 -0.25 8.30
C SER A 371 -0.11 -0.78 9.58
N PHE A 372 0.59 -0.69 10.72
CA PHE A 372 0.05 -1.07 12.02
C PHE A 372 -1.13 -0.17 12.44
N ALA A 373 -1.02 1.14 12.23
CA ALA A 373 -2.07 2.10 12.57
C ALA A 373 -3.33 1.89 11.70
N MET A 374 -3.16 1.57 10.42
CA MET A 374 -4.26 1.44 9.47
C MET A 374 -4.95 0.06 9.49
N LEU A 375 -4.19 -1.02 9.72
CA LEU A 375 -4.65 -2.41 9.57
C LEU A 375 -5.96 -2.72 10.32
N PRO A 376 -6.13 -2.40 11.61
CA PRO A 376 -7.36 -2.77 12.33
C PRO A 376 -8.61 -2.13 11.72
N ALA A 377 -8.55 -0.85 11.41
CA ALA A 377 -9.68 -0.12 10.83
C ALA A 377 -10.01 -0.61 9.41
N MET A 378 -8.99 -0.87 8.59
CA MET A 378 -9.16 -1.47 7.27
C MET A 378 -9.85 -2.83 7.34
N ALA A 379 -9.43 -3.69 8.28
CA ALA A 379 -9.98 -5.04 8.43
C ALA A 379 -11.45 -5.04 8.86
N ILE A 380 -11.87 -4.10 9.71
CA ILE A 380 -13.25 -4.04 10.22
C ILE A 380 -14.20 -3.17 9.38
N SER A 381 -13.67 -2.43 8.41
CA SER A 381 -14.43 -1.43 7.63
C SER A 381 -15.64 -2.02 6.93
N GLY A 382 -15.54 -3.20 6.33
CA GLY A 382 -16.65 -3.87 5.67
C GLY A 382 -17.77 -4.32 6.62
N TRP A 383 -17.44 -4.64 7.87
CA TRP A 383 -18.43 -4.93 8.90
C TRP A 383 -19.24 -3.66 9.25
N PHE A 384 -18.56 -2.52 9.39
CA PHE A 384 -19.24 -1.25 9.62
C PHE A 384 -20.15 -0.87 8.45
N VAL A 385 -19.69 -1.04 7.22
CA VAL A 385 -20.51 -0.81 6.01
C VAL A 385 -21.75 -1.68 6.02
N MET A 386 -21.65 -2.97 6.34
CA MET A 386 -22.80 -3.89 6.40
C MET A 386 -23.80 -3.52 7.51
N LYS A 387 -23.37 -2.92 8.60
CA LYS A 387 -24.24 -2.54 9.73
C LYS A 387 -24.89 -1.17 9.56
N LEU A 388 -24.17 -0.20 9.03
CA LEU A 388 -24.61 1.19 8.93
C LEU A 388 -25.22 1.53 7.55
N GLY A 389 -24.90 0.74 6.52
CA GLY A 389 -25.10 1.12 5.12
C GLY A 389 -24.08 2.18 4.67
N PHE A 390 -23.90 2.35 3.37
CA PHE A 390 -22.86 3.22 2.82
C PHE A 390 -23.03 4.69 3.24
N ARG A 391 -24.25 5.23 3.15
CA ARG A 391 -24.53 6.63 3.47
C ARG A 391 -24.16 6.99 4.91
N ASN A 392 -24.64 6.21 5.88
CA ASN A 392 -24.35 6.48 7.30
C ASN A 392 -22.88 6.20 7.62
N PHE A 393 -22.28 5.20 6.98
CA PHE A 393 -20.86 4.90 7.12
C PHE A 393 -20.01 6.11 6.71
N PHE A 394 -20.21 6.68 5.52
CA PHE A 394 -19.45 7.84 5.07
C PHE A 394 -19.75 9.09 5.89
N LEU A 395 -20.99 9.26 6.39
CA LEU A 395 -21.32 10.35 7.31
C LEU A 395 -20.51 10.25 8.60
N VAL A 396 -20.47 9.07 9.21
CA VAL A 396 -19.67 8.81 10.43
C VAL A 396 -18.19 9.04 10.15
N ASP A 397 -17.69 8.60 9.01
CA ASP A 397 -16.29 8.73 8.63
C ASP A 397 -15.87 10.20 8.45
N VAL A 398 -16.71 11.01 7.80
CA VAL A 398 -16.50 12.48 7.71
C VAL A 398 -16.51 13.14 9.08
N LEU A 399 -17.45 12.74 9.97
CA LEU A 399 -17.55 13.30 11.33
C LEU A 399 -16.37 12.88 12.23
N MET A 400 -15.73 11.75 11.97
CA MET A 400 -14.54 11.32 12.71
C MET A 400 -13.31 12.19 12.42
N ALA A 401 -13.23 12.81 11.24
CA ALA A 401 -12.07 13.62 10.87
C ALA A 401 -11.83 14.83 11.79
N PRO A 402 -12.83 15.70 12.10
CA PRO A 402 -12.64 16.80 13.05
C PRO A 402 -12.36 16.32 14.47
N LEU A 403 -12.92 15.17 14.89
CA LEU A 403 -12.63 14.58 16.20
C LEU A 403 -11.18 14.11 16.29
N ALA A 404 -10.69 13.44 15.25
CA ALA A 404 -9.29 13.02 15.14
C ALA A 404 -8.33 14.24 15.16
N TRP A 405 -8.68 15.30 14.41
CA TRP A 405 -7.93 16.54 14.40
C TRP A 405 -7.88 17.21 15.79
N LEU A 406 -9.04 17.32 16.46
CA LEU A 406 -9.14 17.91 17.82
C LEU A 406 -8.29 17.11 18.80
N PHE A 407 -8.37 15.79 18.77
CA PHE A 407 -7.57 14.93 19.63
C PHE A 407 -6.07 15.15 19.43
N VAL A 408 -5.61 15.20 18.18
CA VAL A 408 -4.20 15.43 17.85
C VAL A 408 -3.77 16.84 18.25
N ARG A 409 -4.63 17.85 18.06
CA ARG A 409 -4.34 19.23 18.51
C ARG A 409 -4.16 19.32 20.03
N LEU A 410 -5.03 18.66 20.80
CA LEU A 410 -4.91 18.63 22.26
C LEU A 410 -3.66 17.91 22.75
N SER A 411 -3.29 16.81 22.08
CA SER A 411 -2.04 16.10 22.39
C SER A 411 -0.79 16.87 21.94
N ARG A 412 -0.86 17.65 20.85
CA ARG A 412 0.26 18.40 20.28
C ARG A 412 0.80 19.50 21.19
N CYS A 413 -0.06 20.17 21.96
CA CYS A 413 0.36 21.23 22.86
C CYS A 413 1.43 20.79 23.89
N ARG A 414 1.58 19.50 24.11
CA ARG A 414 2.56 18.92 25.02
C ARG A 414 3.85 18.41 24.37
N PHE A 415 3.86 18.17 23.04
CA PHE A 415 4.96 17.44 22.38
C PHE A 415 5.79 18.22 21.38
N MET A 416 5.26 19.30 20.82
CA MET A 416 5.99 20.12 19.83
C MET A 416 6.62 21.37 20.45
N LEU A 417 6.42 21.61 21.74
CA LEU A 417 6.99 22.73 22.47
C LEU A 417 8.16 22.31 23.41
N SER A 418 8.47 21.02 23.47
CA SER A 418 9.64 20.44 24.13
C SER A 418 10.64 19.88 23.12
#